data_139da854eaeeac109e7fa81b7623e605
#
_entry.id   139da854eaeeac109e7fa81b7623e605
#
_cell.length_a   1.000
_cell.length_b   1.000
_cell.length_c   1.000
_cell.angle_alpha   90.00
_cell.angle_beta   90.00
_cell.angle_gamma   90.00
#
_symmetry.space_group_name_H-M   'P 1'
#
loop_
_entity.id
_entity.type
_entity.pdbx_description
1 polymer ?
#
loop_
_entity_poly.entity_id
_entity_poly.type
_entity_poly.pdbx_seq_one_letter_code
_entity_poly.pdbx_strand_id
1 'polypeptide(L)'
;MSSIVRAAISGFNETVGGIRAAQEKFKDTQEHFVSLMVFCDCEKRLVYDKVPVDKIPELTSKDYRPCCCTPLYDAMGISLSALRNDIKDKNDATAVVTIITDGLENASKEYRLKDVKALVEDLTNSEGWTFAYIGTNQDVDKVSEDLSIRNSMAFVDNEDGMSAAWNLESNSRMRHFEMMSADFCATQGMSSQERKLFRSRKNAETKYYDEDNENQNNNDKKA
;
A
#
# COMPACT_ATOMS: atom_id res chain seq x y z
N MET A 1 4.06 -10.94 13.35
CA MET A 1 2.86 -11.39 12.55
C MET A 1 2.17 -12.67 13.08
N SER A 2 2.83 -13.57 13.79
CA SER A 2 2.15 -14.80 14.26
C SER A 2 1.01 -14.56 15.24
N SER A 3 1.09 -13.53 16.10
CA SER A 3 0.04 -13.12 17.05
C SER A 3 -1.17 -12.48 16.38
N ILE A 4 -1.01 -11.89 15.20
CA ILE A 4 -2.02 -11.09 14.50
C ILE A 4 -2.39 -11.64 13.12
N VAL A 5 -2.05 -12.91 12.84
CA VAL A 5 -2.30 -13.55 11.52
C VAL A 5 -3.77 -13.49 11.13
N ARG A 6 -4.69 -13.75 12.08
CA ARG A 6 -6.13 -13.69 11.79
C ARG A 6 -6.58 -12.30 11.39
N ALA A 7 -6.16 -11.28 12.15
CA ALA A 7 -6.48 -9.89 11.85
C ALA A 7 -5.86 -9.43 10.52
N ALA A 8 -4.65 -9.90 10.20
CA ALA A 8 -4.02 -9.60 8.92
C ALA A 8 -4.79 -10.21 7.73
N ILE A 9 -5.24 -11.47 7.84
CA ILE A 9 -6.03 -12.14 6.82
C ILE A 9 -7.41 -11.47 6.68
N SER A 10 -8.12 -11.22 7.79
CA SER A 10 -9.42 -10.56 7.79
C SER A 10 -9.32 -9.17 7.15
N GLY A 11 -8.36 -8.35 7.62
CA GLY A 11 -8.17 -7.00 7.11
C GLY A 11 -7.82 -6.97 5.61
N PHE A 12 -7.01 -7.92 5.12
CA PHE A 12 -6.79 -8.04 3.68
C PHE A 12 -8.08 -8.36 2.93
N ASN A 13 -8.88 -9.33 3.41
CA ASN A 13 -10.14 -9.71 2.77
C ASN A 13 -11.17 -8.56 2.80
N GLU A 14 -11.25 -7.82 3.90
CA GLU A 14 -12.07 -6.61 4.02
C GLU A 14 -11.61 -5.52 3.05
N THR A 15 -10.30 -5.32 2.92
CA THR A 15 -9.72 -4.41 1.93
C THR A 15 -10.11 -4.79 0.51
N VAL A 16 -10.02 -6.07 0.13
CA VAL A 16 -10.47 -6.55 -1.20
C VAL A 16 -11.97 -6.29 -1.38
N GLY A 17 -12.78 -6.49 -0.32
CA GLY A 17 -14.20 -6.14 -0.33
C GLY A 17 -14.43 -4.65 -0.60
N GLY A 18 -13.68 -3.78 0.05
CA GLY A 18 -13.70 -2.33 -0.17
C GLY A 18 -13.31 -1.93 -1.59
N ILE A 19 -12.27 -2.57 -2.16
CA ILE A 19 -11.85 -2.31 -3.55
C ILE A 19 -12.92 -2.78 -4.55
N ARG A 20 -13.62 -3.90 -4.28
CA ARG A 20 -14.76 -4.34 -5.12
C ARG A 20 -15.89 -3.31 -5.10
N ALA A 21 -16.22 -2.80 -3.93
CA ALA A 21 -17.23 -1.74 -3.80
C ALA A 21 -16.82 -0.47 -4.54
N ALA A 22 -15.52 -0.10 -4.48
CA ALA A 22 -14.98 1.01 -5.25
C ALA A 22 -15.06 0.77 -6.76
N GLN A 23 -14.74 -0.44 -7.23
CA GLN A 23 -14.87 -0.78 -8.65
C GLN A 23 -16.30 -0.62 -9.16
N GLU A 24 -17.30 -1.09 -8.40
CA GLU A 24 -18.69 -0.90 -8.80
C GLU A 24 -19.10 0.57 -8.77
N LYS A 25 -18.66 1.33 -7.76
CA LYS A 25 -18.94 2.77 -7.63
C LYS A 25 -18.31 3.60 -8.76
N PHE A 26 -17.11 3.24 -9.19
CA PHE A 26 -16.31 4.00 -10.16
C PHE A 26 -16.08 3.27 -11.48
N LYS A 27 -16.92 2.31 -11.83
CA LYS A 27 -16.79 1.43 -13.01
C LYS A 27 -16.62 2.14 -14.35
N ASP A 28 -17.12 3.38 -14.45
CA ASP A 28 -17.02 4.19 -15.67
C ASP A 28 -15.65 4.90 -15.80
N THR A 29 -14.85 4.92 -14.72
CA THR A 29 -13.59 5.67 -14.64
C THR A 29 -12.40 4.85 -14.17
N GLN A 30 -12.63 3.69 -13.53
CA GLN A 30 -11.58 2.87 -12.93
C GLN A 30 -11.82 1.38 -13.13
N GLU A 31 -10.73 0.65 -13.28
CA GLU A 31 -10.65 -0.80 -13.19
C GLU A 31 -9.56 -1.17 -12.17
N HIS A 32 -9.89 -2.06 -11.23
CA HIS A 32 -9.02 -2.38 -10.11
C HIS A 32 -8.43 -3.78 -10.21
N PHE A 33 -7.12 -3.87 -10.01
CA PHE A 33 -6.36 -5.10 -9.93
C PHE A 33 -5.64 -5.17 -8.59
N VAL A 34 -5.47 -6.37 -8.06
CA VAL A 34 -4.79 -6.60 -6.79
C VAL A 34 -3.59 -7.51 -6.99
N SER A 35 -2.46 -7.12 -6.43
CA SER A 35 -1.29 -7.96 -6.21
C SER A 35 -1.04 -8.11 -4.72
N LEU A 36 -0.67 -9.30 -4.27
CA LEU A 36 -0.31 -9.58 -2.88
C LEU A 36 1.00 -10.34 -2.81
N MET A 37 2.02 -9.71 -2.23
CA MET A 37 3.27 -10.36 -1.84
C MET A 37 3.22 -10.71 -0.35
N VAL A 38 3.39 -11.98 -0.02
CA VAL A 38 3.67 -12.42 1.34
C VAL A 38 5.15 -12.77 1.46
N PHE A 39 5.75 -12.42 2.60
CA PHE A 39 7.19 -12.62 2.77
C PHE A 39 7.58 -12.99 4.20
N CYS A 40 8.52 -13.91 4.30
CA CYS A 40 9.31 -14.25 5.48
C CYS A 40 10.62 -14.88 4.99
N ASP A 41 11.56 -15.23 5.87
CA ASP A 41 12.83 -15.83 5.45
C ASP A 41 12.66 -17.15 4.68
N CYS A 42 11.63 -17.92 5.01
CA CYS A 42 11.32 -19.18 4.35
C CYS A 42 10.62 -19.01 2.99
N GLU A 43 9.93 -17.90 2.77
CA GLU A 43 9.09 -17.69 1.60
C GLU A 43 8.98 -16.22 1.24
N LYS A 44 9.20 -15.91 -0.03
CA LYS A 44 8.80 -14.66 -0.68
C LYS A 44 7.92 -15.06 -1.86
N ARG A 45 6.61 -14.89 -1.73
CA ARG A 45 5.65 -15.40 -2.71
C ARG A 45 4.61 -14.36 -3.09
N LEU A 46 4.49 -14.12 -4.39
CA LEU A 46 3.39 -13.36 -4.96
C LEU A 46 2.15 -14.27 -5.00
N VAL A 47 1.23 -14.06 -4.06
CA VAL A 47 -0.01 -14.84 -3.92
C VAL A 47 -0.99 -14.47 -5.02
N TYR A 48 -1.13 -13.18 -5.26
CA TYR A 48 -1.92 -12.62 -6.37
C TYR A 48 -1.02 -11.72 -7.19
N ASP A 49 -1.13 -11.79 -8.51
CA ASP A 49 -0.39 -10.96 -9.44
C ASP A 49 -1.35 -10.29 -10.43
N LYS A 50 -1.68 -9.04 -10.16
CA LYS A 50 -2.57 -8.20 -11.00
C LYS A 50 -3.90 -8.92 -11.34
N VAL A 51 -4.46 -9.59 -10.35
CA VAL A 51 -5.74 -10.26 -10.51
C VAL A 51 -6.85 -9.22 -10.46
N PRO A 52 -7.81 -9.20 -11.43
CA PRO A 52 -8.98 -8.35 -11.32
C PRO A 52 -9.68 -8.55 -9.99
N VAL A 53 -10.05 -7.46 -9.31
CA VAL A 53 -10.52 -7.52 -7.92
C VAL A 53 -11.73 -8.43 -7.74
N ASP A 54 -12.59 -8.52 -8.74
CA ASP A 54 -13.78 -9.39 -8.72
C ASP A 54 -13.44 -10.88 -8.71
N LYS A 55 -12.23 -11.25 -9.16
CA LYS A 55 -11.74 -12.63 -9.25
C LYS A 55 -10.82 -13.04 -8.10
N ILE A 56 -10.53 -12.13 -7.16
CA ILE A 56 -9.68 -12.46 -6.00
C ILE A 56 -10.43 -13.43 -5.07
N PRO A 57 -9.91 -14.63 -4.80
CA PRO A 57 -10.45 -15.50 -3.77
C PRO A 57 -10.13 -14.95 -2.38
N GLU A 58 -10.84 -15.42 -1.36
CA GLU A 58 -10.50 -15.10 0.03
C GLU A 58 -9.12 -15.63 0.39
N LEU A 59 -8.31 -14.77 1.01
CA LEU A 59 -7.05 -15.17 1.62
C LEU A 59 -7.35 -16.03 2.85
N THR A 60 -6.62 -17.11 3.01
CA THR A 60 -6.81 -18.05 4.11
C THR A 60 -5.49 -18.31 4.86
N SER A 61 -5.57 -19.00 6.00
CA SER A 61 -4.39 -19.45 6.75
C SER A 61 -3.52 -20.47 5.99
N LYS A 62 -3.97 -20.96 4.85
CA LYS A 62 -3.14 -21.79 3.95
C LYS A 62 -2.24 -20.91 3.08
N ASP A 63 -2.69 -19.70 2.77
CA ASP A 63 -2.03 -18.78 1.87
C ASP A 63 -1.03 -17.86 2.59
N TYR A 64 -1.23 -17.62 3.90
CA TYR A 64 -0.36 -16.78 4.70
C TYR A 64 0.06 -17.46 6.01
N ARG A 65 1.35 -17.78 6.11
CA ARG A 65 1.98 -18.45 7.25
C ARG A 65 3.30 -17.76 7.59
N PRO A 66 3.27 -16.65 8.35
CA PRO A 66 4.50 -15.96 8.72
C PRO A 66 5.39 -16.88 9.57
N CYS A 67 6.69 -16.82 9.32
CA CYS A 67 7.69 -17.59 10.08
C CYS A 67 8.60 -16.65 10.91
N CYS A 68 9.92 -16.66 10.73
CA CYS A 68 10.87 -16.14 11.72
C CYS A 68 11.44 -14.76 11.40
N CYS A 69 11.75 -14.41 10.15
CA CYS A 69 12.51 -13.23 9.79
C CYS A 69 11.81 -12.40 8.71
N THR A 70 12.23 -11.15 8.56
CA THR A 70 11.56 -10.12 7.76
C THR A 70 12.47 -9.64 6.63
N PRO A 71 12.49 -10.30 5.44
CA PRO A 71 13.24 -9.82 4.27
C PRO A 71 12.46 -8.72 3.53
N LEU A 72 12.26 -7.58 4.20
CA LEU A 72 11.44 -6.47 3.72
C LEU A 72 11.98 -5.87 2.42
N TYR A 73 13.31 -5.62 2.36
CA TYR A 73 13.90 -4.99 1.19
C TYR A 73 13.82 -5.89 -0.04
N ASP A 74 14.01 -7.20 0.12
CA ASP A 74 13.84 -8.15 -0.98
C ASP A 74 12.40 -8.18 -1.48
N ALA A 75 11.42 -8.23 -0.56
CA ALA A 75 10.01 -8.24 -0.92
C ALA A 75 9.60 -6.97 -1.66
N MET A 76 10.04 -5.81 -1.18
CA MET A 76 9.80 -4.52 -1.84
C MET A 76 10.50 -4.46 -3.20
N GLY A 77 11.79 -4.77 -3.26
CA GLY A 77 12.58 -4.69 -4.48
C GLY A 77 12.02 -5.57 -5.60
N ILE A 78 11.66 -6.81 -5.28
CA ILE A 78 11.07 -7.77 -6.24
C ILE A 78 9.70 -7.26 -6.71
N SER A 79 8.81 -6.91 -5.78
CA SER A 79 7.43 -6.51 -6.12
C SER A 79 7.39 -5.21 -6.92
N LEU A 80 8.13 -4.19 -6.48
CA LEU A 80 8.14 -2.89 -7.13
C LEU A 80 8.77 -2.93 -8.51
N SER A 81 9.86 -3.68 -8.67
CA SER A 81 10.52 -3.85 -9.97
C SER A 81 9.62 -4.58 -10.98
N ALA A 82 8.91 -5.62 -10.54
CA ALA A 82 7.95 -6.33 -11.38
C ALA A 82 6.79 -5.41 -11.78
N LEU A 83 6.14 -4.76 -10.82
CA LEU A 83 4.98 -3.88 -11.09
C LEU A 83 5.36 -2.69 -11.97
N ARG A 84 6.53 -2.07 -11.74
CA ARG A 84 7.07 -1.01 -12.60
C ARG A 84 7.16 -1.44 -14.05
N ASN A 85 7.72 -2.64 -14.32
CA ASN A 85 7.84 -3.16 -15.67
C ASN A 85 6.48 -3.40 -16.33
N ASP A 86 5.48 -3.80 -15.56
CA ASP A 86 4.15 -4.10 -16.06
C ASP A 86 3.33 -2.85 -16.42
N ILE A 87 3.54 -1.73 -15.72
CA ILE A 87 2.72 -0.52 -15.89
C ILE A 87 3.45 0.63 -16.60
N LYS A 88 4.75 0.55 -16.84
CA LYS A 88 5.57 1.64 -17.42
C LYS A 88 5.05 2.15 -18.77
N ASP A 89 4.45 1.28 -19.57
CA ASP A 89 3.94 1.62 -20.90
C ASP A 89 2.41 1.91 -20.91
N LYS A 90 1.79 1.95 -19.71
CA LYS A 90 0.35 2.21 -19.54
C LYS A 90 0.14 3.65 -19.07
N ASN A 91 -0.41 4.48 -19.93
CA ASN A 91 -0.52 5.93 -19.70
C ASN A 91 -1.42 6.35 -18.52
N ASP A 92 -2.37 5.49 -18.12
CA ASP A 92 -3.38 5.81 -17.10
C ASP A 92 -3.36 4.79 -15.93
N ALA A 93 -2.30 3.97 -15.83
CA ALA A 93 -2.15 3.06 -14.70
C ALA A 93 -1.58 3.80 -13.48
N THR A 94 -2.17 3.53 -12.31
CA THR A 94 -1.70 4.01 -11.02
C THR A 94 -1.50 2.84 -10.06
N ALA A 95 -0.62 2.99 -9.09
CA ALA A 95 -0.33 1.98 -8.09
C ALA A 95 -0.42 2.56 -6.67
N VAL A 96 -1.24 1.94 -5.82
CA VAL A 96 -1.22 2.16 -4.38
C VAL A 96 -0.51 0.97 -3.75
N VAL A 97 0.63 1.22 -3.14
CA VAL A 97 1.49 0.20 -2.53
C VAL A 97 1.42 0.35 -1.01
N THR A 98 0.85 -0.64 -0.34
CA THR A 98 0.79 -0.68 1.12
C THR A 98 1.72 -1.76 1.63
N ILE A 99 2.67 -1.37 2.48
CA ILE A 99 3.62 -2.25 3.16
C ILE A 99 3.14 -2.43 4.59
N ILE A 100 2.93 -3.67 5.02
CA ILE A 100 2.48 -3.98 6.40
C ILE A 100 3.44 -5.00 7.01
N THR A 101 4.04 -4.64 8.14
CA THR A 101 4.97 -5.52 8.86
C THR A 101 4.96 -5.23 10.37
N ASP A 102 5.14 -6.28 11.17
CA ASP A 102 5.35 -6.18 12.63
C ASP A 102 6.84 -6.27 13.02
N GLY A 103 7.72 -6.48 12.04
CA GLY A 103 9.14 -6.68 12.25
C GLY A 103 10.04 -5.73 11.45
N LEU A 104 11.21 -5.44 12.04
CA LEU A 104 12.28 -4.72 11.34
C LEU A 104 12.93 -5.62 10.28
N GLU A 105 13.42 -5.01 9.21
CA GLU A 105 14.27 -5.67 8.22
C GLU A 105 15.44 -6.41 8.89
N ASN A 106 15.60 -7.69 8.61
CA ASN A 106 16.68 -8.49 9.20
C ASN A 106 17.12 -9.70 8.35
N ALA A 107 16.60 -9.89 7.15
CA ALA A 107 16.83 -11.11 6.38
C ALA A 107 17.00 -10.93 4.86
N SER A 108 16.98 -9.71 4.34
CA SER A 108 17.16 -9.45 2.91
C SER A 108 18.57 -9.78 2.44
N LYS A 109 18.68 -10.35 1.25
CA LYS A 109 19.94 -10.82 0.64
C LYS A 109 20.21 -10.21 -0.74
N GLU A 110 19.15 -9.86 -1.48
CA GLU A 110 19.20 -9.40 -2.86
C GLU A 110 19.19 -7.88 -2.94
N TYR A 111 18.36 -7.21 -2.12
CA TYR A 111 18.21 -5.77 -2.08
C TYR A 111 18.70 -5.20 -0.76
N ARG A 112 19.32 -4.01 -0.83
CA ARG A 112 19.75 -3.24 0.33
C ARG A 112 18.86 -2.01 0.48
N LEU A 113 18.85 -1.39 1.66
CA LEU A 113 18.12 -0.16 1.92
C LEU A 113 18.29 0.89 0.80
N LYS A 114 19.52 1.15 0.38
CA LYS A 114 19.82 2.13 -0.67
C LYS A 114 19.16 1.82 -2.01
N ASP A 115 19.02 0.53 -2.33
CA ASP A 115 18.48 0.09 -3.61
C ASP A 115 16.95 0.27 -3.61
N VAL A 116 16.31 -0.10 -2.48
CA VAL A 116 14.85 0.09 -2.29
C VAL A 116 14.49 1.56 -2.18
N LYS A 117 15.29 2.34 -1.41
CA LYS A 117 15.11 3.79 -1.28
C LYS A 117 15.13 4.47 -2.64
N ALA A 118 16.16 4.21 -3.44
CA ALA A 118 16.28 4.78 -4.77
C ALA A 118 15.10 4.38 -5.68
N LEU A 119 14.62 3.14 -5.57
CA LEU A 119 13.47 2.66 -6.32
C LEU A 119 12.17 3.37 -5.89
N VAL A 120 11.93 3.53 -4.59
CA VAL A 120 10.76 4.25 -4.06
C VAL A 120 10.81 5.72 -4.47
N GLU A 121 11.97 6.38 -4.39
CA GLU A 121 12.14 7.77 -4.82
C GLU A 121 11.85 7.95 -6.32
N ASP A 122 12.40 7.08 -7.16
CA ASP A 122 12.19 7.11 -8.61
C ASP A 122 10.70 6.90 -8.97
N LEU A 123 10.04 5.94 -8.32
CA LEU A 123 8.63 5.66 -8.51
C LEU A 123 7.73 6.78 -7.97
N THR A 124 8.04 7.36 -6.82
CA THR A 124 7.30 8.49 -6.24
C THR A 124 7.42 9.75 -7.13
N ASN A 125 8.57 9.95 -7.74
CA ASN A 125 8.79 11.05 -8.69
C ASN A 125 8.15 10.78 -10.07
N SER A 126 7.88 9.52 -10.39
CA SER A 126 7.06 9.16 -11.53
C SER A 126 5.59 9.27 -11.14
N GLU A 127 4.71 9.57 -12.11
CA GLU A 127 3.30 9.75 -11.81
C GLU A 127 2.59 8.45 -11.48
N GLY A 128 1.57 8.56 -10.62
CA GLY A 128 0.63 7.48 -10.35
C GLY A 128 1.09 6.48 -9.28
N TRP A 129 2.15 6.77 -8.51
CA TRP A 129 2.57 5.91 -7.40
C TRP A 129 2.27 6.55 -6.05
N THR A 130 1.60 5.80 -5.19
CA THR A 130 1.34 6.15 -3.80
C THR A 130 1.87 5.03 -2.91
N PHE A 131 2.68 5.39 -1.91
CA PHE A 131 3.24 4.45 -0.95
C PHE A 131 2.69 4.72 0.44
N ALA A 132 2.37 3.65 1.17
CA ALA A 132 1.97 3.67 2.56
C ALA A 132 2.74 2.59 3.34
N TYR A 133 3.25 2.94 4.52
CA TYR A 133 3.95 2.02 5.41
C TYR A 133 3.21 1.89 6.74
N ILE A 134 2.90 0.67 7.13
CA ILE A 134 2.20 0.34 8.37
C ILE A 134 3.09 -0.61 9.17
N GLY A 135 3.53 -0.17 10.32
CA GLY A 135 4.42 -0.93 11.19
C GLY A 135 3.96 -0.99 12.64
N THR A 136 4.48 -1.97 13.39
CA THR A 136 4.26 -2.02 14.85
C THR A 136 5.30 -1.19 15.58
N ASN A 137 5.21 -1.10 16.90
CA ASN A 137 6.05 -0.55 17.98
C ASN A 137 7.53 -0.19 17.69
N GLN A 138 7.99 -0.31 16.48
CA GLN A 138 9.28 0.15 15.98
C GLN A 138 9.18 1.64 15.70
N ASP A 139 10.31 2.25 15.47
CA ASP A 139 10.39 3.63 15.01
C ASP A 139 9.90 3.71 13.55
N VAL A 140 8.56 3.68 13.38
CA VAL A 140 7.88 3.69 12.07
C VAL A 140 8.28 4.92 11.27
N ASP A 141 8.41 6.07 11.94
CA ASP A 141 8.80 7.32 11.29
C ASP A 141 10.21 7.21 10.71
N LYS A 142 11.15 6.63 11.47
CA LYS A 142 12.51 6.41 11.00
C LYS A 142 12.56 5.43 9.84
N VAL A 143 11.87 4.30 9.94
CA VAL A 143 11.87 3.30 8.85
C VAL A 143 11.25 3.86 7.58
N SER A 144 10.15 4.61 7.70
CA SER A 144 9.51 5.25 6.54
C SER A 144 10.38 6.35 5.94
N GLU A 145 11.07 7.15 6.74
CA GLU A 145 12.05 8.14 6.29
C GLU A 145 13.23 7.47 5.57
N ASP A 146 13.79 6.42 6.15
CA ASP A 146 14.87 5.64 5.55
C ASP A 146 14.47 5.05 4.19
N LEU A 147 13.20 4.68 4.01
CA LEU A 147 12.63 4.18 2.75
C LEU A 147 12.09 5.29 1.82
N SER A 148 12.15 6.57 2.23
CA SER A 148 11.54 7.70 1.51
C SER A 148 10.02 7.58 1.32
N ILE A 149 9.32 6.92 2.24
CA ILE A 149 7.87 6.79 2.25
C ILE A 149 7.26 7.86 3.17
N ARG A 150 6.41 8.72 2.61
CA ARG A 150 5.82 9.86 3.36
C ARG A 150 4.59 9.49 4.18
N ASN A 151 3.84 8.48 3.74
CA ASN A 151 2.62 8.06 4.41
C ASN A 151 2.95 6.85 5.29
N SER A 152 3.02 7.07 6.57
CA SER A 152 3.33 6.02 7.55
C SER A 152 2.35 6.03 8.71
N MET A 153 2.13 4.87 9.29
CA MET A 153 1.23 4.69 10.43
C MET A 153 1.76 3.58 11.34
N ALA A 154 1.77 3.84 12.64
CA ALA A 154 2.06 2.83 13.64
C ALA A 154 0.78 2.15 14.13
N PHE A 155 0.84 0.84 14.41
CA PHE A 155 -0.24 0.11 15.07
C PHE A 155 0.27 -0.66 16.29
N VAL A 156 -0.63 -0.91 17.24
CA VAL A 156 -0.33 -1.73 18.41
C VAL A 156 -0.32 -3.21 18.00
N ASP A 157 0.71 -3.98 18.41
CA ASP A 157 0.86 -5.40 18.04
C ASP A 157 -0.16 -6.29 18.78
N ASN A 158 -1.43 -6.11 18.40
CA ASN A 158 -2.55 -6.97 18.79
C ASN A 158 -3.63 -6.98 17.69
N GLU A 159 -4.64 -7.84 17.82
CA GLU A 159 -5.70 -7.97 16.82
C GLU A 159 -6.50 -6.66 16.63
N ASP A 160 -6.80 -5.93 17.71
CA ASP A 160 -7.55 -4.68 17.64
C ASP A 160 -6.75 -3.56 16.95
N GLY A 161 -5.46 -3.42 17.30
CA GLY A 161 -4.56 -2.46 16.66
C GLY A 161 -4.38 -2.73 15.16
N MET A 162 -4.22 -3.99 14.78
CA MET A 162 -4.15 -4.38 13.37
C MET A 162 -5.48 -4.09 12.65
N SER A 163 -6.62 -4.39 13.25
CA SER A 163 -7.94 -4.10 12.68
C SER A 163 -8.18 -2.60 12.51
N ALA A 164 -7.78 -1.79 13.49
CA ALA A 164 -7.85 -0.33 13.39
C ALA A 164 -6.98 0.21 12.25
N ALA A 165 -5.76 -0.31 12.09
CA ALA A 165 -4.87 0.06 11.00
C ALA A 165 -5.46 -0.28 9.62
N TRP A 166 -6.05 -1.46 9.46
CA TRP A 166 -6.73 -1.84 8.22
C TRP A 166 -7.92 -0.95 7.90
N ASN A 167 -8.73 -0.57 8.91
CA ASN A 167 -9.86 0.33 8.73
C ASN A 167 -9.39 1.71 8.24
N LEU A 168 -8.34 2.26 8.85
CA LEU A 168 -7.79 3.55 8.46
C LEU A 168 -7.23 3.51 7.04
N GLU A 169 -6.47 2.46 6.71
CA GLU A 169 -5.93 2.25 5.37
C GLU A 169 -7.05 2.12 4.33
N SER A 170 -8.11 1.35 4.61
CA SER A 170 -9.24 1.17 3.70
C SER A 170 -9.99 2.49 3.44
N ASN A 171 -10.19 3.31 4.47
CA ASN A 171 -10.81 4.62 4.33
C ASN A 171 -9.95 5.57 3.49
N SER A 172 -8.63 5.61 3.73
CA SER A 172 -7.68 6.42 2.97
C SER A 172 -7.62 6.00 1.51
N ARG A 173 -7.63 4.70 1.25
CA ARG A 173 -7.69 4.13 -0.10
C ARG A 173 -8.99 4.50 -0.82
N MET A 174 -10.13 4.43 -0.15
CA MET A 174 -11.42 4.82 -0.74
C MET A 174 -11.41 6.30 -1.15
N ARG A 175 -10.95 7.21 -0.28
CA ARG A 175 -10.78 8.64 -0.61
C ARG A 175 -9.84 8.85 -1.79
N HIS A 176 -8.75 8.08 -1.84
CA HIS A 176 -7.83 8.14 -2.97
C HIS A 176 -8.51 7.74 -4.29
N PHE A 177 -9.33 6.69 -4.30
CA PHE A 177 -10.10 6.28 -5.49
C PHE A 177 -11.14 7.32 -5.90
N GLU A 178 -11.84 7.95 -4.94
CA GLU A 178 -12.75 9.07 -5.20
C GLU A 178 -12.04 10.25 -5.88
N MET A 179 -10.88 10.61 -5.36
CA MET A 179 -10.07 11.67 -5.92
C MET A 179 -9.60 11.34 -7.34
N MET A 180 -9.12 10.11 -7.58
CA MET A 180 -8.69 9.64 -8.90
C MET A 180 -9.84 9.66 -9.91
N SER A 181 -11.05 9.27 -9.52
CA SER A 181 -12.23 9.33 -10.36
C SER A 181 -12.61 10.78 -10.72
N ALA A 182 -12.58 11.68 -9.74
CA ALA A 182 -12.82 13.09 -9.97
C ALA A 182 -11.78 13.71 -10.91
N ASP A 183 -10.50 13.34 -10.74
CA ASP A 183 -9.40 13.83 -11.59
C ASP A 183 -9.52 13.31 -13.02
N PHE A 184 -9.92 12.05 -13.20
CA PHE A 184 -10.21 11.51 -14.52
C PHE A 184 -11.30 12.32 -15.23
N CYS A 185 -12.42 12.58 -14.55
CA CYS A 185 -13.52 13.39 -15.09
C CYS A 185 -13.08 14.83 -15.41
N ALA A 186 -12.31 15.44 -14.51
CA ALA A 186 -11.85 16.83 -14.68
C ALA A 186 -10.82 17.00 -15.81
N THR A 187 -10.10 15.94 -16.16
CA THR A 187 -9.05 15.98 -17.17
C THR A 187 -9.47 15.41 -18.53
N GLN A 188 -10.75 15.08 -18.71
CA GLN A 188 -11.26 14.67 -20.01
C GLN A 188 -11.04 15.75 -21.07
N GLY A 189 -10.48 15.35 -22.21
CA GLY A 189 -10.13 16.28 -23.28
C GLY A 189 -8.78 16.97 -23.16
N MET A 190 -8.08 16.84 -22.03
CA MET A 190 -6.73 17.35 -21.87
C MET A 190 -5.69 16.46 -22.56
N SER A 191 -4.64 17.05 -23.08
CA SER A 191 -3.46 16.31 -23.56
C SER A 191 -2.75 15.59 -22.40
N SER A 192 -1.90 14.62 -22.71
CA SER A 192 -1.12 13.89 -21.69
C SER A 192 -0.25 14.84 -20.86
N GLN A 193 0.31 15.90 -21.46
CA GLN A 193 1.13 16.88 -20.74
C GLN A 193 0.31 17.75 -19.77
N GLU A 194 -0.88 18.18 -20.19
CA GLU A 194 -1.78 18.95 -19.34
C GLU A 194 -2.30 18.12 -18.16
N ARG A 195 -2.69 16.87 -18.41
CA ARG A 195 -3.08 15.92 -17.34
C ARG A 195 -1.95 15.72 -16.34
N LYS A 196 -0.73 15.56 -16.82
CA LYS A 196 0.46 15.44 -16.01
C LYS A 196 0.64 16.63 -15.09
N LEU A 197 0.59 17.83 -15.63
CA LEU A 197 0.74 19.07 -14.86
C LEU A 197 -0.39 19.26 -13.83
N PHE A 198 -1.63 18.89 -14.18
CA PHE A 198 -2.78 18.94 -13.28
C PHE A 198 -2.58 18.01 -12.07
N ARG A 199 -2.24 16.73 -12.31
CA ARG A 199 -2.00 15.73 -11.26
C ARG A 199 -0.81 16.07 -10.37
N SER A 200 0.29 16.56 -10.96
CA SER A 200 1.48 16.96 -10.20
C SER A 200 1.20 18.08 -9.19
N ARG A 201 0.39 19.07 -9.56
CA ARG A 201 -0.01 20.16 -8.66
C ARG A 201 -0.87 19.65 -7.50
N LYS A 202 -1.79 18.75 -7.79
CA LYS A 202 -2.73 18.23 -6.80
C LYS A 202 -2.10 17.23 -5.84
N ASN A 203 -1.23 16.35 -6.31
CA ASN A 203 -0.51 15.39 -5.46
C ASN A 203 0.43 16.06 -4.44
N ALA A 204 0.89 17.28 -4.72
CA ALA A 204 1.70 18.04 -3.76
C ALA A 204 0.88 18.54 -2.55
N GLU A 205 -0.44 18.62 -2.68
CA GLU A 205 -1.36 19.18 -1.67
C GLU A 205 -2.12 18.09 -0.88
N THR A 206 -2.16 16.85 -1.36
CA THR A 206 -3.02 15.80 -0.78
C THR A 206 -2.19 14.79 -0.01
N LYS A 207 -2.45 14.65 1.30
CA LYS A 207 -1.92 13.57 2.12
C LYS A 207 -2.80 12.33 1.96
N TYR A 208 -2.18 11.15 1.89
CA TYR A 208 -2.90 9.88 1.84
C TYR A 208 -3.58 9.56 3.18
N TYR A 209 -2.86 9.80 4.29
CA TYR A 209 -3.44 9.79 5.64
C TYR A 209 -3.77 11.21 6.08
N ASP A 210 -4.99 11.45 6.61
CA ASP A 210 -5.39 12.73 7.16
C ASP A 210 -4.80 12.94 8.57
N GLU A 211 -4.41 14.19 8.89
CA GLU A 211 -3.89 14.57 10.22
C GLU A 211 -4.92 14.36 11.35
N ASP A 212 -6.22 14.41 11.05
CA ASP A 212 -7.28 14.22 12.05
C ASP A 212 -7.31 12.79 12.63
N ASN A 213 -6.78 11.81 11.92
CA ASN A 213 -6.68 10.43 12.39
C ASN A 213 -5.42 10.15 13.22
N GLU A 214 -4.37 10.97 13.11
CA GLU A 214 -3.18 10.85 13.96
C GLU A 214 -3.48 11.24 15.41
N ASN A 215 -4.42 12.16 15.64
CA ASN A 215 -4.80 12.62 16.98
C ASN A 215 -5.66 11.62 17.77
N GLN A 216 -6.39 10.72 17.12
CA GLN A 216 -7.12 9.65 17.82
C GLN A 216 -6.18 8.60 18.38
N ASN A 217 -5.15 8.19 17.65
CA ASN A 217 -4.13 7.24 18.13
C ASN A 217 -3.24 7.79 19.25
N ASN A 218 -3.06 9.12 19.33
CA ASN A 218 -2.26 9.75 20.38
C ASN A 218 -3.04 9.95 21.69
N ASN A 219 -4.35 10.00 21.65
CA ASN A 219 -5.18 10.11 22.86
C ASN A 219 -5.33 8.77 23.59
N ASP A 220 -5.34 7.66 22.87
CA ASP A 220 -5.38 6.31 23.47
C ASP A 220 -4.04 5.90 24.09
N LYS A 221 -2.93 6.58 23.74
CA LYS A 221 -1.61 6.38 24.37
C LYS A 221 -1.44 7.10 25.71
N LYS A 222 -2.39 7.95 26.12
CA LYS A 222 -2.35 8.74 27.37
C LYS A 222 -3.40 8.33 28.40
N ALA A 223 -4.23 7.33 28.10
CA ALA A 223 -5.17 6.71 29.05
C ALA A 223 -4.63 5.34 29.49
#